data_73584203b13cd17bac4e65941261926f
#
_entry.id   73584203b13cd17bac4e65941261926f
#
_cell.length_a   1.000
_cell.length_b   1.000
_cell.length_c   1.000
_cell.angle_alpha   90.00
_cell.angle_beta   90.00
_cell.angle_gamma   90.00
#
_symmetry.space_group_name_H-M   'P 1'
#
loop_
_entity.id
_entity.type
_entity.pdbx_description
1 polymer ?
#
loop_
_entity_poly.entity_id
_entity_poly.type
_entity_poly.pdbx_seq_one_letter_code
_entity_poly.pdbx_strand_id
1 'polypeptide(L)'
;MFFTQEDYRKIEKWLLANGVKDTKFAGASLPLKGNETVAFVQDGKNVNVFLKDLIEQIFLLGVPDFLNVTDKYGESRISLTQAIQLIPYKSRKIGQVITFLDEDGEWKLFQFQGERVNQWNNATLWVDLRENTYR
;
A
#
# COMPACT_ATOMS: atom_id res chain seq x y z
N MET A 1 4.31 -14.64 -8.56
CA MET A 1 3.79 -13.87 -7.42
C MET A 1 2.30 -14.20 -7.27
N PHE A 2 1.91 -14.54 -6.09
CA PHE A 2 0.51 -14.87 -5.81
C PHE A 2 -0.14 -13.74 -5.02
N PHE A 3 -1.27 -13.26 -5.52
CA PHE A 3 -2.08 -12.27 -4.83
C PHE A 3 -3.22 -12.96 -4.12
N THR A 4 -3.49 -12.56 -2.88
CA THR A 4 -4.66 -13.01 -2.15
C THR A 4 -5.89 -12.25 -2.64
N GLN A 5 -7.07 -12.77 -2.32
CA GLN A 5 -8.33 -12.06 -2.60
C GLN A 5 -8.38 -10.71 -1.87
N GLU A 6 -7.77 -10.63 -0.71
CA GLU A 6 -7.69 -9.38 0.04
C GLU A 6 -6.83 -8.35 -0.68
N ASP A 7 -5.74 -8.77 -1.32
CA ASP A 7 -4.91 -7.89 -2.14
C ASP A 7 -5.71 -7.30 -3.30
N TYR A 8 -6.49 -8.13 -3.99
CA TYR A 8 -7.36 -7.65 -5.07
C TYR A 8 -8.41 -6.67 -4.57
N ARG A 9 -9.01 -6.89 -3.41
CA ARG A 9 -9.98 -5.97 -2.82
C ARG A 9 -9.37 -4.62 -2.49
N LYS A 10 -8.16 -4.58 -1.98
CA LYS A 10 -7.45 -3.33 -1.69
C LYS A 10 -7.19 -2.53 -2.95
N ILE A 11 -6.76 -3.21 -4.00
CA ILE A 11 -6.49 -2.59 -5.31
C ILE A 11 -7.81 -2.09 -5.92
N GLU A 12 -8.87 -2.86 -5.84
CA GLU A 12 -10.19 -2.44 -6.31
C GLU A 12 -10.65 -1.17 -5.61
N LYS A 13 -10.54 -1.09 -4.29
CA LYS A 13 -10.89 0.11 -3.54
C LYS A 13 -10.06 1.31 -3.99
N TRP A 14 -8.78 1.11 -4.22
CA TRP A 14 -7.90 2.18 -4.70
C TRP A 14 -8.34 2.66 -6.09
N LEU A 15 -8.61 1.76 -7.01
CA LEU A 15 -9.05 2.08 -8.37
C LEU A 15 -10.35 2.87 -8.34
N LEU A 16 -11.32 2.45 -7.54
CA LEU A 16 -12.60 3.14 -7.40
C LEU A 16 -12.43 4.54 -6.81
N ALA A 17 -11.55 4.69 -5.82
CA ALA A 17 -11.28 5.96 -5.18
C ALA A 17 -10.54 6.95 -6.10
N ASN A 18 -9.81 6.45 -7.08
CA ASN A 18 -8.99 7.25 -7.99
C ASN A 18 -9.60 7.45 -9.38
N GLY A 19 -10.93 7.31 -9.48
CA GLY A 19 -11.65 7.71 -10.68
C GLY A 19 -11.81 6.66 -11.76
N VAL A 20 -11.50 5.39 -11.44
CA VAL A 20 -11.74 4.28 -12.37
C VAL A 20 -13.18 3.78 -12.22
N LYS A 21 -14.11 4.71 -12.06
CA LYS A 21 -15.53 4.39 -11.98
C LYS A 21 -16.13 4.47 -13.39
N ASP A 22 -16.80 3.40 -13.78
CA ASP A 22 -17.71 3.49 -14.90
C ASP A 22 -19.08 2.96 -14.47
N THR A 23 -20.01 3.87 -14.29
CA THR A 23 -21.37 3.55 -13.87
C THR A 23 -22.19 2.88 -14.98
N LYS A 24 -21.67 2.82 -16.20
CA LYS A 24 -22.32 2.15 -17.32
C LYS A 24 -22.18 0.64 -17.28
N PHE A 25 -21.23 0.13 -16.51
CA PHE A 25 -20.99 -1.30 -16.40
C PHE A 25 -21.62 -1.86 -15.13
N ALA A 26 -22.04 -3.10 -15.23
CA ALA A 26 -22.49 -3.83 -14.05
C ALA A 26 -21.35 -3.94 -13.03
N GLY A 27 -21.68 -3.89 -11.74
CA GLY A 27 -20.69 -4.09 -10.70
C GLY A 27 -20.00 -5.45 -10.80
N ALA A 28 -18.73 -5.48 -10.49
CA ALA A 28 -17.96 -6.73 -10.47
C ALA A 28 -18.43 -7.62 -9.33
N SER A 29 -18.43 -8.92 -9.57
CA SER A 29 -18.63 -9.92 -8.52
C SER A 29 -17.35 -10.03 -7.68
N LEU A 30 -17.49 -9.96 -6.38
CA LEU A 30 -16.38 -10.15 -5.46
C LEU A 30 -16.33 -11.59 -4.93
N PRO A 31 -15.14 -12.13 -4.70
CA PRO A 31 -13.83 -11.53 -4.89
C PRO A 31 -13.41 -11.50 -6.36
N LEU A 32 -12.53 -10.57 -6.70
CA LEU A 32 -11.93 -10.51 -8.02
C LEU A 32 -11.02 -11.71 -8.24
N LYS A 33 -11.00 -12.21 -9.49
CA LYS A 33 -10.23 -13.41 -9.85
C LYS A 33 -8.84 -13.09 -10.40
N GLY A 34 -8.63 -11.85 -10.84
CA GLY A 34 -7.37 -11.42 -11.45
C GLY A 34 -7.36 -11.46 -12.98
N ASN A 35 -8.33 -12.15 -13.57
CA ASN A 35 -8.48 -12.21 -15.03
C ASN A 35 -9.46 -11.17 -15.58
N GLU A 36 -9.99 -10.32 -14.72
CA GLU A 36 -10.81 -9.18 -15.10
C GLU A 36 -10.00 -8.17 -15.88
N THR A 37 -10.69 -7.37 -16.70
CA THR A 37 -10.05 -6.29 -17.45
C THR A 37 -10.45 -4.94 -16.91
N VAL A 38 -9.54 -3.97 -17.05
CA VAL A 38 -9.75 -2.57 -16.67
C VAL A 38 -9.50 -1.72 -17.91
N ALA A 39 -10.38 -0.74 -18.13
CA ALA A 39 -10.24 0.19 -19.24
C ALA A 39 -9.35 1.37 -18.87
N PHE A 40 -8.37 1.66 -19.72
CA PHE A 40 -7.46 2.80 -19.57
C PHE A 40 -7.36 3.60 -20.85
N VAL A 41 -6.79 4.80 -20.73
CA VAL A 41 -6.36 5.57 -21.89
C VAL A 41 -4.84 5.52 -21.95
N GLN A 42 -4.31 5.02 -23.06
CA GLN A 42 -2.88 4.94 -23.32
C GLN A 42 -2.59 5.57 -24.68
N ASP A 43 -1.70 6.54 -24.72
CA ASP A 43 -1.36 7.27 -25.94
C ASP A 43 -2.60 7.82 -26.67
N GLY A 44 -3.58 8.33 -25.90
CA GLY A 44 -4.81 8.88 -26.43
C GLY A 44 -5.83 7.86 -26.91
N LYS A 45 -5.59 6.57 -26.70
CA LYS A 45 -6.47 5.47 -27.13
C LYS A 45 -7.03 4.71 -25.94
N ASN A 46 -8.27 4.24 -26.08
CA ASN A 46 -8.87 3.37 -25.09
C ASN A 46 -8.28 1.95 -25.23
N VAL A 47 -7.75 1.44 -24.15
CA VAL A 47 -7.17 0.09 -24.10
C VAL A 47 -7.71 -0.66 -22.89
N ASN A 48 -7.73 -1.99 -22.98
CA ASN A 48 -8.07 -2.86 -21.86
C ASN A 48 -6.80 -3.55 -21.38
N VAL A 49 -6.65 -3.62 -20.06
CA VAL A 49 -5.53 -4.28 -19.39
C VAL A 49 -6.10 -5.30 -18.43
N PHE A 50 -5.52 -6.50 -18.40
CA PHE A 50 -5.87 -7.47 -17.37
C PHE A 50 -5.47 -6.93 -16.01
N LEU A 51 -6.35 -7.09 -15.03
CA LEU A 51 -6.10 -6.62 -13.66
C LEU A 51 -4.78 -7.18 -13.12
N LYS A 52 -4.50 -8.46 -13.36
CA LYS A 52 -3.24 -9.09 -12.93
C LYS A 52 -2.01 -8.40 -13.52
N ASP A 53 -2.07 -7.97 -14.78
CA ASP A 53 -0.94 -7.31 -15.44
C ASP A 53 -0.72 -5.91 -14.88
N LEU A 54 -1.81 -5.20 -14.58
CA LEU A 54 -1.74 -3.90 -13.91
C LEU A 54 -1.06 -4.02 -12.54
N ILE A 55 -1.44 -5.02 -11.76
CA ILE A 55 -0.87 -5.27 -10.44
C ILE A 55 0.63 -5.56 -10.56
N GLU A 56 1.02 -6.40 -11.51
CA GLU A 56 2.44 -6.72 -11.73
C GLU A 56 3.23 -5.46 -12.10
N GLN A 57 2.68 -4.60 -12.97
CA GLN A 57 3.34 -3.35 -13.36
C GLN A 57 3.51 -2.42 -12.16
N ILE A 58 2.51 -2.30 -11.30
CA ILE A 58 2.59 -1.50 -10.09
C ILE A 58 3.74 -1.99 -9.21
N PHE A 59 3.89 -3.30 -9.02
CA PHE A 59 4.98 -3.86 -8.22
C PHE A 59 6.35 -3.70 -8.90
N LEU A 60 6.42 -3.84 -10.21
CA LEU A 60 7.67 -3.65 -10.97
C LEU A 60 8.16 -2.20 -10.95
N LEU A 61 7.26 -1.24 -10.87
CA LEU A 61 7.61 0.17 -10.76
C LEU A 61 8.07 0.59 -9.37
N GLY A 62 8.17 -0.37 -8.45
CA GLY A 62 8.74 -0.10 -7.13
C GLY A 62 7.73 0.44 -6.13
N VAL A 63 6.49 -0.07 -6.17
CA VAL A 63 5.55 0.22 -5.09
C VAL A 63 6.17 -0.25 -3.77
N PRO A 64 6.24 0.61 -2.77
CA PRO A 64 6.85 0.23 -1.50
C PRO A 64 6.14 -0.96 -0.87
N ASP A 65 6.91 -1.81 -0.24
CA ASP A 65 6.37 -2.87 0.58
C ASP A 65 5.55 -2.28 1.72
N PHE A 66 4.34 -2.80 1.92
CA PHE A 66 3.47 -2.38 3.02
C PHE A 66 3.50 -3.41 4.13
N LEU A 67 3.70 -2.95 5.34
CA LEU A 67 3.70 -3.79 6.53
C LEU A 67 2.72 -3.24 7.56
N ASN A 68 1.73 -4.03 7.94
CA ASN A 68 0.85 -3.70 9.06
C ASN A 68 1.48 -4.23 10.34
N VAL A 69 2.11 -3.34 11.08
CA VAL A 69 2.85 -3.67 12.31
C VAL A 69 1.90 -4.16 13.41
N THR A 70 0.76 -3.52 13.55
CA THR A 70 -0.24 -3.90 14.55
C THR A 70 -0.75 -5.31 14.31
N ASP A 71 -1.06 -5.66 13.07
CA ASP A 71 -1.54 -7.00 12.73
C ASP A 71 -0.44 -8.05 12.88
N LYS A 72 0.73 -7.77 12.34
CA LYS A 72 1.81 -8.76 12.30
C LYS A 72 2.39 -9.08 13.67
N TYR A 73 2.57 -8.07 14.51
CA TYR A 73 3.20 -8.22 15.83
C TYR A 73 2.23 -8.19 17.00
N GLY A 74 0.94 -8.02 16.74
CA GLY A 74 -0.09 -8.06 17.76
C GLY A 74 -0.07 -6.88 18.73
N GLU A 75 0.58 -5.77 18.37
CA GLU A 75 0.72 -4.59 19.23
C GLU A 75 -0.08 -3.42 18.67
N SER A 76 -0.99 -2.89 19.50
CA SER A 76 -1.83 -1.75 19.13
C SER A 76 -1.63 -0.61 20.10
N ARG A 77 -2.05 0.59 19.69
CA ARG A 77 -1.95 1.83 20.48
C ARG A 77 -0.52 2.12 20.88
N ILE A 78 0.35 2.07 19.89
CA ILE A 78 1.79 2.26 20.05
C ILE A 78 2.26 3.52 19.33
N SER A 79 3.39 4.07 19.77
CA SER A 79 4.05 5.19 19.11
C SER A 79 4.80 4.74 17.86
N LEU A 80 5.18 5.68 17.01
CA LEU A 80 6.06 5.41 15.87
C LEU A 80 7.36 4.72 16.31
N THR A 81 7.97 5.23 17.37
CA THR A 81 9.22 4.66 17.90
C THR A 81 9.04 3.19 18.29
N GLN A 82 7.94 2.88 18.96
CA GLN A 82 7.63 1.50 19.33
C GLN A 82 7.37 0.64 18.08
N ALA A 83 6.61 1.16 17.12
CA ALA A 83 6.28 0.43 15.90
C ALA A 83 7.53 0.03 15.11
N ILE A 84 8.45 0.97 14.89
CA ILE A 84 9.67 0.70 14.12
C ILE A 84 10.61 -0.26 14.84
N GLN A 85 10.63 -0.25 16.16
CA GLN A 85 11.46 -1.16 16.96
C GLN A 85 10.94 -2.59 16.97
N LEU A 86 9.64 -2.79 16.77
CA LEU A 86 9.04 -4.13 16.67
C LEU A 86 9.53 -4.91 15.45
N ILE A 87 9.94 -4.20 14.40
CA ILE A 87 10.37 -4.84 13.16
C ILE A 87 11.80 -5.35 13.34
N PRO A 88 12.01 -6.68 13.23
CA PRO A 88 13.35 -7.25 13.40
C PRO A 88 14.34 -6.68 12.38
N TYR A 89 15.58 -6.55 12.79
CA TYR A 89 16.65 -6.00 11.93
C TYR A 89 16.70 -6.67 10.55
N LYS A 90 16.54 -7.99 10.51
CA LYS A 90 16.58 -8.76 9.26
C LYS A 90 15.47 -8.41 8.29
N SER A 91 14.36 -7.84 8.78
CA SER A 91 13.19 -7.48 7.97
C SER A 91 13.16 -6.02 7.59
N ARG A 92 14.13 -5.24 8.00
CA ARG A 92 14.19 -3.80 7.75
C ARG A 92 14.69 -3.51 6.35
N LYS A 93 13.96 -2.65 5.64
CA LYS A 93 14.28 -2.30 4.24
C LYS A 93 14.21 -0.80 4.04
N ILE A 94 15.10 -0.27 3.23
CA ILE A 94 15.02 1.13 2.79
C ILE A 94 13.72 1.31 2.02
N GLY A 95 13.01 2.40 2.28
CA GLY A 95 11.74 2.70 1.63
C GLY A 95 10.53 1.96 2.19
N GLN A 96 10.70 1.19 3.25
CA GLN A 96 9.60 0.44 3.87
C GLN A 96 8.47 1.36 4.29
N VAL A 97 7.24 1.00 3.91
CA VAL A 97 6.02 1.65 4.38
C VAL A 97 5.40 0.78 5.46
N ILE A 98 5.05 1.41 6.57
CA ILE A 98 4.37 0.72 7.67
C ILE A 98 3.06 1.41 8.00
N THR A 99 2.12 0.64 8.49
CA THR A 99 0.91 1.14 9.11
C THR A 99 0.77 0.53 10.51
N PHE A 100 0.22 1.30 11.42
CA PHE A 100 -0.02 0.84 12.80
C PHE A 100 -1.12 1.67 13.43
N LEU A 101 -1.76 1.10 14.45
CA LEU A 101 -2.74 1.80 15.27
C LEU A 101 -1.99 2.56 16.37
N ASP A 102 -2.08 3.90 16.36
CA ASP A 102 -1.35 4.73 17.30
C ASP A 102 -2.04 4.83 18.66
N GLU A 103 -1.41 5.60 19.55
CA GLU A 103 -1.86 5.80 20.93
C GLU A 103 -3.24 6.47 21.01
N ASP A 104 -3.58 7.28 20.02
CA ASP A 104 -4.87 7.98 19.94
C ASP A 104 -5.98 7.14 19.29
N GLY A 105 -5.68 5.90 18.90
CA GLY A 105 -6.63 5.04 18.21
C GLY A 105 -6.80 5.37 16.73
N GLU A 106 -5.86 6.06 16.12
CA GLU A 106 -5.84 6.39 14.70
C GLU A 106 -4.84 5.51 13.95
N TRP A 107 -5.18 5.11 12.74
CA TRP A 107 -4.26 4.41 11.86
C TRP A 107 -3.29 5.38 11.23
N LYS A 108 -2.00 5.13 11.40
CA LYS A 108 -0.92 5.93 10.83
C LYS A 108 -0.25 5.19 9.69
N LEU A 109 0.34 5.96 8.78
CA LEU A 109 1.04 5.44 7.60
C LEU A 109 2.34 6.21 7.43
N PHE A 110 3.47 5.53 7.62
CA PHE A 110 4.80 6.13 7.56
C PHE A 110 5.69 5.40 6.57
N GLN A 111 6.63 6.13 5.99
CA GLN A 111 7.67 5.55 5.14
C GLN A 111 9.04 5.90 5.68
N PHE A 112 9.92 4.89 5.73
CA PHE A 112 11.33 5.11 6.05
C PHE A 112 12.05 5.75 4.86
N GLN A 113 12.56 6.95 5.07
CA GLN A 113 13.29 7.73 4.05
C GLN A 113 14.77 7.89 4.38
N GLY A 114 15.31 7.08 5.25
CA GLY A 114 16.74 7.01 5.51
C GLY A 114 17.47 6.36 4.33
N GLU A 115 18.74 6.69 4.18
CA GLU A 115 19.59 6.14 3.12
C GLU A 115 20.19 4.78 3.48
N ARG A 116 20.20 4.44 4.78
CA ARG A 116 20.81 3.23 5.30
C ARG A 116 19.92 2.60 6.37
N VAL A 117 19.91 1.29 6.42
CA VAL A 117 19.12 0.54 7.40
C VAL A 117 19.55 0.85 8.85
N ASN A 118 20.80 1.20 9.08
CA ASN A 118 21.28 1.54 10.42
C ASN A 118 20.67 2.85 10.96
N GLN A 119 20.00 3.63 10.13
CA GLN A 119 19.28 4.83 10.51
C GLN A 119 17.82 4.55 10.88
N TRP A 120 17.41 3.29 10.88
CA TRP A 120 16.03 2.85 11.08
C TRP A 120 15.36 3.43 12.33
N ASN A 121 16.09 3.48 13.44
CA ASN A 121 15.55 3.96 14.72
C ASN A 121 15.51 5.49 14.83
N ASN A 122 15.92 6.22 13.81
CA ASN A 122 15.81 7.67 13.79
C ASN A 122 14.40 8.05 13.29
N ALA A 123 13.53 8.40 14.23
CA ALA A 123 12.14 8.72 13.91
C ALA A 123 11.99 9.91 12.97
N THR A 124 12.97 10.82 12.91
CA THR A 124 12.91 11.99 12.03
C THR A 124 13.04 11.62 10.54
N LEU A 125 13.54 10.41 10.25
CA LEU A 125 13.64 9.90 8.88
C LEU A 125 12.40 9.13 8.42
N TRP A 126 11.41 9.04 9.30
CA TRP A 126 10.11 8.44 8.97
C TRP A 126 9.12 9.55 8.65
N VAL A 127 8.55 9.49 7.46
CA VAL A 127 7.65 10.54 6.95
C VAL A 127 6.21 10.04 6.97
N ASP A 128 5.33 10.84 7.56
CA ASP A 128 3.88 10.58 7.53
C ASP A 128 3.37 10.83 6.10
N LEU A 129 3.01 9.78 5.41
CA LEU A 129 2.54 9.87 4.03
C LEU A 129 1.16 10.51 3.90
N ARG A 130 0.40 10.54 4.98
CA ARG A 130 -0.95 11.12 4.98
C ARG A 130 -0.92 12.64 5.11
N GLU A 131 0.04 13.18 5.84
CA GLU A 131 0.20 14.63 6.01
C GLU A 131 0.78 15.31 4.79
N ASN A 132 1.58 14.59 4.02
CA ASN A 132 2.27 15.12 2.84
C ASN A 132 1.47 14.98 1.55
N THR A 133 0.27 14.43 1.63
CA THR A 133 -0.60 14.30 0.47
C THR A 133 -1.37 15.59 0.26
N TYR A 134 -1.31 16.17 -0.92
CA TYR A 134 -2.19 17.25 -1.40
C TYR A 134 -1.96 18.62 -0.80
N ARG A 135 -0.78 19.09 -0.99
CA ARG A 135 -0.56 20.55 -0.85
C ARG A 135 -0.27 21.16 -2.20
#